data_cf578c27ae5031c6342593e0ec037b91
#
_entry.id   cf578c27ae5031c6342593e0ec037b91
#
_cell.length_a   1.000
_cell.length_b   1.000
_cell.length_c   1.000
_cell.angle_alpha   90.00
_cell.angle_beta   90.00
_cell.angle_gamma   90.00
#
_symmetry.space_group_name_H-M   'P 1'
#
loop_
_entity.id
_entity.type
_entity.pdbx_description
1 polymer ?
#
loop_
_entity_poly.entity_id
_entity_poly.type
_entity_poly.pdbx_seq_one_letter_code
_entity_poly.pdbx_strand_id
1 'polypeptide(L)'
;TASPAATPVATAPRESATQRQQAVQEDLNAQLTGFGVELTNAQLRAVLTASESTFDGMCDVILTLTREAMETGIREGQLDERLQALHLQILGRGVSGELLQVSYAIVDATVQENVFIDEEATQQERDRAAATVEPVVYKKGQNIVQAGEVVTAQQLQLLSSLGLLADTQVDTGMLLGLAMLVALMYLTILLYLYQFARDLLQSPKMILLLVTVMLLEMALGLVLKQINIYLIPVQMGAIIVAMLLRHRLALTFNIVTGGIAGVISTGSDGILTSSMFQILLMALFGGAAAVYLSRRATRRSVILYAGFAIAAVNFVTTFASGMLTSTNWSSALESAVYSAGGGLLSAVLAVGLMPLMENAFNLVTPQVLLELSMPNQPLLRLLQTEAPGTHHHSLVVANLAEAAADRVGANALLCRVGAYYHDIGKTRRPIFFKENQIDQPNPHDGMDPQVSAAILAAHVRDGLQLADKYKLPREVKDMIAQHHGDSVMAYFYYE
;
A
#
# COMPACT_ATOMS: atom_id res chain seq x y z
N THR A 1 39.45 -88.47 88.06
CA THR A 1 38.24 -87.71 88.03
C THR A 1 37.96 -87.21 86.63
N ALA A 2 36.92 -87.70 86.09
CA ALA A 2 36.05 -87.33 85.00
C ALA A 2 36.59 -86.51 83.77
N SER A 3 36.69 -87.20 82.69
CA SER A 3 36.77 -86.65 81.29
C SER A 3 35.38 -86.32 80.80
N PRO A 4 35.17 -85.21 80.08
CA PRO A 4 33.90 -84.97 79.37
C PRO A 4 33.99 -85.46 77.93
N ALA A 5 32.86 -85.91 77.45
CA ALA A 5 32.56 -86.54 76.19
C ALA A 5 32.75 -85.68 74.95
N ALA A 6 33.22 -86.30 73.90
CA ALA A 6 33.31 -85.72 72.55
C ALA A 6 31.92 -85.59 71.90
N THR A 7 31.60 -84.41 71.39
CA THR A 7 30.46 -84.10 70.54
C THR A 7 30.74 -84.51 69.07
N PRO A 8 29.79 -85.10 68.32
CA PRO A 8 30.02 -85.52 66.95
C PRO A 8 29.97 -84.30 65.96
N VAL A 9 31.01 -84.19 65.11
CA VAL A 9 31.06 -83.25 63.99
C VAL A 9 30.00 -83.67 62.97
N ALA A 10 29.06 -82.77 62.68
CA ALA A 10 28.08 -82.89 61.60
C ALA A 10 28.77 -82.82 60.26
N THR A 11 28.78 -83.90 59.50
CA THR A 11 29.17 -83.92 58.08
C THR A 11 28.17 -83.15 57.26
N ALA A 12 28.62 -82.08 56.64
CA ALA A 12 27.83 -81.36 55.65
C ALA A 12 27.40 -82.25 54.47
N PRO A 13 26.20 -82.10 53.94
CA PRO A 13 25.70 -82.93 52.85
C PRO A 13 26.60 -82.76 51.60
N ARG A 14 27.08 -83.87 51.03
CA ARG A 14 27.75 -83.86 49.72
C ARG A 14 26.72 -83.46 48.67
N GLU A 15 26.87 -82.26 48.13
CA GLU A 15 26.13 -81.81 46.92
C GLU A 15 26.25 -82.84 45.81
N SER A 16 25.10 -83.17 45.18
CA SER A 16 25.09 -84.14 44.07
C SER A 16 25.83 -83.52 42.87
N ALA A 17 26.46 -84.35 42.04
CA ALA A 17 27.19 -83.90 40.85
C ALA A 17 26.33 -82.99 39.98
N THR A 18 25.02 -83.22 39.97
CA THR A 18 24.03 -82.41 39.21
C THR A 18 23.83 -80.99 39.81
N GLN A 19 23.87 -80.89 41.16
CA GLN A 19 23.78 -79.57 41.83
C GLN A 19 25.03 -78.76 41.68
N ARG A 20 26.21 -79.35 41.62
CA ARG A 20 27.46 -78.61 41.28
C ARG A 20 27.50 -78.18 39.86
N GLN A 21 27.00 -78.96 38.92
CA GLN A 21 26.89 -78.59 37.54
C GLN A 21 25.93 -77.39 37.31
N GLN A 22 24.79 -77.40 38.01
CA GLN A 22 23.84 -76.28 37.97
C GLN A 22 24.42 -74.97 38.55
N ALA A 23 25.10 -75.07 39.69
CA ALA A 23 25.74 -73.90 40.30
C ALA A 23 26.84 -73.30 39.43
N VAL A 24 27.64 -74.14 38.76
CA VAL A 24 28.65 -73.63 37.78
C VAL A 24 28.02 -73.04 36.53
N GLN A 25 26.89 -73.60 36.11
CA GLN A 25 26.14 -73.09 34.97
C GLN A 25 25.54 -71.68 35.24
N GLU A 26 24.97 -71.51 36.45
CA GLU A 26 24.41 -70.20 36.87
C GLU A 26 25.50 -69.17 37.08
N ASP A 27 26.65 -69.50 37.61
CA ASP A 27 27.77 -68.57 37.79
C ASP A 27 28.37 -68.16 36.47
N LEU A 28 28.57 -69.10 35.56
CA LEU A 28 29.06 -68.82 34.19
C LEU A 28 28.10 -67.92 33.43
N ASN A 29 26.80 -68.15 33.51
CA ASN A 29 25.80 -67.37 32.88
C ASN A 29 25.76 -65.92 33.43
N ALA A 30 25.86 -65.75 34.74
CA ALA A 30 25.92 -64.50 35.42
C ALA A 30 27.14 -63.64 34.93
N GLN A 31 28.32 -64.34 34.85
CA GLN A 31 29.53 -63.66 34.34
C GLN A 31 29.42 -63.22 32.85
N LEU A 32 28.88 -64.10 31.99
CA LEU A 32 28.69 -63.80 30.54
C LEU A 32 27.66 -62.71 30.30
N THR A 33 26.56 -62.72 31.08
CA THR A 33 25.55 -61.65 31.00
C THR A 33 26.16 -60.27 31.37
N GLY A 34 27.12 -60.27 32.31
CA GLY A 34 27.88 -59.02 32.61
C GLY A 34 28.67 -58.45 31.45
N PHE A 35 28.99 -59.28 30.46
CA PHE A 35 29.65 -58.88 29.22
C PHE A 35 28.67 -58.76 28.04
N GLY A 36 27.36 -58.78 28.26
CA GLY A 36 26.34 -58.65 27.20
C GLY A 36 26.12 -59.95 26.39
N VAL A 37 26.65 -61.08 26.84
CA VAL A 37 26.51 -62.40 26.20
C VAL A 37 25.42 -63.17 26.87
N GLU A 38 24.28 -63.42 26.25
CA GLU A 38 23.19 -64.24 26.76
C GLU A 38 23.21 -65.64 26.12
N LEU A 39 23.47 -66.69 26.88
CA LEU A 39 23.51 -68.04 26.38
C LEU A 39 22.33 -68.86 26.90
N THR A 40 21.77 -69.73 26.06
CA THR A 40 20.76 -70.68 26.43
C THR A 40 21.35 -71.80 27.26
N ASN A 41 20.52 -72.52 28.06
CA ASN A 41 20.96 -73.69 28.87
C ASN A 41 21.61 -74.79 27.99
N ALA A 42 21.24 -74.95 26.71
CA ALA A 42 21.85 -75.90 25.82
C ALA A 42 23.27 -75.44 25.42
N GLN A 43 23.46 -74.18 25.14
CA GLN A 43 24.74 -73.53 24.78
C GLN A 43 25.72 -73.61 26.00
N LEU A 44 25.27 -73.28 27.20
CA LEU A 44 26.07 -73.37 28.44
C LEU A 44 26.54 -74.77 28.69
N ARG A 45 25.65 -75.77 28.49
CA ARG A 45 26.05 -77.17 28.57
C ARG A 45 27.07 -77.55 27.53
N ALA A 46 26.90 -77.14 26.29
CA ALA A 46 27.84 -77.47 25.24
C ALA A 46 29.26 -76.90 25.54
N VAL A 47 29.35 -75.72 26.12
CA VAL A 47 30.62 -75.10 26.59
C VAL A 47 31.23 -75.96 27.72
N LEU A 48 30.46 -76.33 28.73
CA LEU A 48 30.93 -77.09 29.91
C LEU A 48 31.29 -78.55 29.61
N THR A 49 30.74 -79.15 28.50
CA THR A 49 30.99 -80.54 28.12
C THR A 49 31.94 -80.71 26.96
N ALA A 50 32.37 -79.54 26.34
CA ALA A 50 33.34 -79.56 25.26
C ALA A 50 34.68 -80.10 25.71
N SER A 51 35.41 -80.81 24.82
CA SER A 51 36.78 -81.17 25.09
C SER A 51 37.65 -79.91 25.11
N GLU A 52 38.72 -79.93 25.91
CA GLU A 52 39.66 -78.81 26.03
C GLU A 52 40.17 -78.34 24.61
N SER A 53 40.54 -79.26 23.79
CA SER A 53 40.98 -78.99 22.44
C SER A 53 39.90 -78.33 21.50
N THR A 54 38.62 -78.71 21.68
CA THR A 54 37.50 -78.15 20.94
C THR A 54 37.16 -76.76 21.43
N PHE A 55 37.18 -76.54 22.73
CA PHE A 55 36.94 -75.26 23.38
C PHE A 55 38.06 -74.23 23.00
N ASP A 56 39.34 -74.63 23.15
CA ASP A 56 40.48 -73.83 22.79
C ASP A 56 40.48 -73.46 21.30
N GLY A 57 40.16 -74.41 20.45
CA GLY A 57 40.03 -74.18 19.00
C GLY A 57 38.93 -73.18 18.65
N MET A 58 37.80 -73.25 19.36
CA MET A 58 36.71 -72.25 19.23
C MET A 58 37.17 -70.85 19.72
N CYS A 59 37.82 -70.79 20.87
CA CYS A 59 38.33 -69.53 21.40
C CYS A 59 39.37 -68.89 20.48
N ASP A 60 40.29 -69.62 19.92
CA ASP A 60 41.29 -69.11 18.96
C ASP A 60 40.65 -68.60 17.70
N VAL A 61 39.62 -69.25 17.17
CA VAL A 61 38.87 -68.76 15.99
C VAL A 61 38.19 -67.47 16.32
N ILE A 62 37.46 -67.35 17.42
CA ILE A 62 36.75 -66.13 17.86
C ILE A 62 37.75 -65.01 18.07
N LEU A 63 38.79 -65.21 18.86
CA LEU A 63 39.80 -64.18 19.16
C LEU A 63 40.50 -63.68 17.89
N THR A 64 40.86 -64.60 16.98
CA THR A 64 41.54 -64.22 15.75
C THR A 64 40.66 -63.39 14.82
N LEU A 65 39.44 -63.85 14.57
CA LEU A 65 38.52 -63.18 13.68
C LEU A 65 37.99 -61.86 14.25
N THR A 66 37.71 -61.78 15.57
CA THR A 66 37.32 -60.54 16.24
C THR A 66 38.46 -59.52 16.18
N ARG A 67 39.68 -59.93 16.47
CA ARG A 67 40.86 -59.05 16.40
C ARG A 67 41.08 -58.54 14.99
N GLU A 68 41.04 -59.41 14.00
CA GLU A 68 41.23 -59.02 12.60
C GLU A 68 40.14 -58.05 12.12
N ALA A 69 38.90 -58.26 12.52
CA ALA A 69 37.79 -57.37 12.23
C ALA A 69 37.95 -55.97 12.87
N MET A 70 38.36 -55.94 14.14
CA MET A 70 38.56 -54.69 14.89
C MET A 70 39.80 -53.93 14.43
N GLU A 71 40.90 -54.63 14.01
CA GLU A 71 42.11 -54.02 13.43
C GLU A 71 41.83 -53.45 12.02
N THR A 72 40.99 -54.10 11.21
CA THR A 72 40.59 -53.63 9.90
C THR A 72 39.73 -52.38 10.01
N GLY A 73 39.01 -52.19 11.08
CA GLY A 73 38.10 -51.07 11.38
C GLY A 73 36.70 -51.32 10.82
N ILE A 74 35.71 -51.03 11.65
CA ILE A 74 34.28 -51.11 11.30
C ILE A 74 33.72 -49.69 11.32
N ARG A 75 33.24 -49.23 10.18
CA ARG A 75 32.66 -47.87 10.05
C ARG A 75 31.23 -47.86 10.56
N GLU A 76 30.81 -46.69 10.99
CA GLU A 76 29.43 -46.43 11.36
C GLU A 76 28.43 -46.89 10.28
N GLY A 77 27.43 -47.70 10.67
CA GLY A 77 26.41 -48.25 9.77
C GLY A 77 26.85 -49.53 9.01
N GLN A 78 28.06 -50.07 9.24
CA GLN A 78 28.54 -51.28 8.60
C GLN A 78 28.63 -52.51 9.53
N LEU A 79 28.20 -52.35 10.77
CA LEU A 79 28.29 -53.37 11.82
C LEU A 79 27.56 -54.67 11.43
N ASP A 80 26.30 -54.56 10.98
CA ASP A 80 25.46 -55.72 10.65
C ASP A 80 26.07 -56.56 9.47
N GLU A 81 26.55 -55.89 8.45
CA GLU A 81 27.22 -56.58 7.30
C GLU A 81 28.50 -57.30 7.75
N ARG A 82 29.26 -56.64 8.66
CA ARG A 82 30.50 -57.21 9.15
C ARG A 82 30.25 -58.39 10.07
N LEU A 83 29.22 -58.34 10.96
CA LEU A 83 28.80 -59.47 11.81
C LEU A 83 28.37 -60.68 10.96
N GLN A 84 27.57 -60.46 9.91
CA GLN A 84 27.19 -61.55 8.99
C GLN A 84 28.41 -62.18 8.30
N ALA A 85 29.36 -61.38 7.88
CA ALA A 85 30.61 -61.90 7.27
C ALA A 85 31.42 -62.71 8.31
N LEU A 86 31.53 -62.28 9.56
CA LEU A 86 32.21 -63.01 10.64
C LEU A 86 31.51 -64.33 10.98
N HIS A 87 30.18 -64.36 11.01
CA HIS A 87 29.40 -65.59 11.21
C HIS A 87 29.70 -66.63 10.12
N LEU A 88 29.76 -66.21 8.86
CA LEU A 88 30.15 -67.09 7.75
C LEU A 88 31.60 -67.62 7.90
N GLN A 89 32.51 -66.75 8.34
CA GLN A 89 33.91 -67.17 8.53
C GLN A 89 34.07 -68.14 9.69
N ILE A 90 33.36 -67.94 10.81
CA ILE A 90 33.38 -68.88 11.97
C ILE A 90 32.83 -70.27 11.54
N LEU A 91 31.72 -70.28 10.79
CA LEU A 91 31.16 -71.50 10.21
C LEU A 91 32.20 -72.23 9.30
N GLY A 92 32.92 -71.47 8.47
CA GLY A 92 33.95 -72.02 7.58
C GLY A 92 35.20 -72.58 8.27
N ARG A 93 35.42 -72.22 9.55
CA ARG A 93 36.55 -72.73 10.37
C ARG A 93 36.23 -74.04 11.11
N GLY A 94 35.06 -74.62 10.86
CA GLY A 94 34.70 -75.94 11.39
C GLY A 94 34.09 -75.94 12.78
N VAL A 95 33.75 -74.83 13.34
CA VAL A 95 32.96 -74.70 14.54
C VAL A 95 31.52 -75.12 14.23
N SER A 96 30.95 -76.02 14.98
CA SER A 96 29.63 -76.59 14.67
C SER A 96 28.74 -76.76 15.91
N GLY A 97 27.43 -77.02 15.68
CA GLY A 97 26.46 -77.26 16.74
C GLY A 97 26.22 -76.06 17.68
N GLU A 98 25.98 -76.31 18.95
CA GLU A 98 25.72 -75.30 19.94
C GLU A 98 26.92 -74.32 20.17
N LEU A 99 28.17 -74.85 19.99
CA LEU A 99 29.37 -74.04 20.12
C LEU A 99 29.47 -72.97 19.04
N LEU A 100 28.90 -73.23 17.86
CA LEU A 100 28.80 -72.24 16.80
C LEU A 100 27.86 -71.07 17.21
N GLN A 101 26.74 -71.39 17.84
CA GLN A 101 25.81 -70.39 18.34
C GLN A 101 26.42 -69.55 19.51
N VAL A 102 27.20 -70.16 20.34
CA VAL A 102 28.00 -69.51 21.39
C VAL A 102 29.00 -68.53 20.76
N SER A 103 29.69 -68.97 19.70
CA SER A 103 30.64 -68.10 18.98
C SER A 103 29.97 -66.88 18.34
N TYR A 104 28.78 -67.00 17.78
CA TYR A 104 27.98 -65.90 17.27
C TYR A 104 27.62 -64.92 18.39
N ALA A 105 27.07 -65.44 19.48
CA ALA A 105 26.68 -64.58 20.61
C ALA A 105 27.85 -63.78 21.21
N ILE A 106 29.05 -64.36 21.26
CA ILE A 106 30.26 -63.72 21.77
C ILE A 106 30.69 -62.60 20.76
N VAL A 107 30.71 -62.91 19.43
CA VAL A 107 31.11 -61.94 18.41
C VAL A 107 30.13 -60.77 18.34
N ASP A 108 28.82 -61.07 18.38
CA ASP A 108 27.79 -60.04 18.36
C ASP A 108 27.86 -59.08 19.54
N ALA A 109 28.28 -59.61 20.75
CA ALA A 109 28.45 -58.80 21.95
C ALA A 109 29.78 -58.03 22.01
N THR A 110 30.83 -58.50 21.30
CA THR A 110 32.18 -57.93 21.42
C THR A 110 32.61 -57.03 20.24
N VAL A 111 32.04 -57.27 19.09
CA VAL A 111 32.36 -56.46 17.87
C VAL A 111 31.51 -55.20 17.89
N GLN A 112 32.17 -54.05 17.76
CA GLN A 112 31.54 -52.73 17.72
C GLN A 112 32.11 -51.87 16.64
N GLU A 113 31.39 -50.82 16.26
CA GLU A 113 31.90 -49.79 15.38
C GLU A 113 33.07 -49.07 16.04
N ASN A 114 34.18 -48.92 15.36
CA ASN A 114 35.39 -48.29 15.89
C ASN A 114 36.08 -47.31 14.92
N VAL A 115 35.42 -46.99 13.80
CA VAL A 115 35.88 -45.97 12.87
C VAL A 115 34.77 -44.94 12.66
N PHE A 116 34.96 -43.78 13.24
CA PHE A 116 34.04 -42.64 13.19
C PHE A 116 34.62 -41.50 12.38
N ILE A 117 33.73 -40.66 11.77
CA ILE A 117 34.15 -39.47 11.09
C ILE A 117 34.55 -38.41 12.13
N ASP A 118 35.74 -37.88 12.01
CA ASP A 118 36.19 -36.72 12.78
C ASP A 118 35.58 -35.46 12.14
N GLU A 119 34.50 -34.96 12.75
CA GLU A 119 33.80 -33.77 12.25
C GLU A 119 34.69 -32.51 12.29
N GLU A 120 35.52 -32.39 13.35
CA GLU A 120 36.36 -31.20 13.51
C GLU A 120 37.47 -31.18 12.46
N ALA A 121 38.19 -32.30 12.28
CA ALA A 121 39.19 -32.41 11.23
C ALA A 121 38.57 -32.28 9.81
N THR A 122 37.38 -32.83 9.61
CA THR A 122 36.66 -32.71 8.34
C THR A 122 36.28 -31.27 8.04
N GLN A 123 35.81 -30.52 9.05
CA GLN A 123 35.49 -29.13 8.89
C GLN A 123 36.72 -28.27 8.64
N GLN A 124 37.83 -28.53 9.35
CA GLN A 124 39.09 -27.84 9.08
C GLN A 124 39.58 -28.04 7.65
N GLU A 125 39.50 -29.25 7.11
CA GLU A 125 39.87 -29.52 5.72
C GLU A 125 38.94 -28.88 4.71
N ARG A 126 37.62 -28.78 5.02
CA ARG A 126 36.65 -28.03 4.21
C ARG A 126 36.98 -26.53 4.19
N ASP A 127 37.28 -25.97 5.35
CA ASP A 127 37.63 -24.55 5.47
C ASP A 127 38.96 -24.25 4.77
N ARG A 128 39.95 -25.17 4.86
CA ARG A 128 41.21 -25.08 4.13
C ARG A 128 41.02 -25.17 2.62
N ALA A 129 40.18 -26.08 2.14
CA ALA A 129 39.84 -26.22 0.74
C ALA A 129 39.09 -24.96 0.23
N ALA A 130 38.16 -24.42 1.01
CA ALA A 130 37.46 -23.20 0.68
C ALA A 130 38.40 -21.98 0.59
N ALA A 131 39.40 -21.90 1.47
CA ALA A 131 40.39 -20.82 1.46
C ALA A 131 41.33 -20.87 0.24
N THR A 132 41.47 -22.00 -0.42
CA THR A 132 42.31 -22.12 -1.65
C THR A 132 41.58 -21.68 -2.92
N VAL A 133 40.24 -21.49 -2.87
CA VAL A 133 39.43 -21.04 -4.01
C VAL A 133 39.55 -19.51 -4.11
N GLU A 134 40.01 -19.00 -5.24
CA GLU A 134 40.05 -17.55 -5.48
C GLU A 134 38.64 -16.97 -5.48
N PRO A 135 38.40 -15.90 -4.69
CA PRO A 135 37.07 -15.28 -4.64
C PRO A 135 36.72 -14.64 -5.99
N VAL A 136 35.55 -14.92 -6.52
CA VAL A 136 35.02 -14.25 -7.73
C VAL A 136 34.67 -12.81 -7.36
N VAL A 137 35.47 -11.85 -7.82
CA VAL A 137 35.31 -10.42 -7.52
C VAL A 137 34.54 -9.76 -8.65
N TYR A 138 33.35 -9.20 -8.35
CA TYR A 138 32.58 -8.37 -9.27
C TYR A 138 32.92 -6.90 -9.05
N LYS A 139 33.30 -6.19 -10.13
CA LYS A 139 33.63 -4.76 -10.07
C LYS A 139 32.33 -3.92 -10.10
N LYS A 140 32.37 -2.77 -9.44
CA LYS A 140 31.25 -1.81 -9.52
C LYS A 140 30.98 -1.40 -10.97
N GLY A 141 29.75 -1.59 -11.44
CA GLY A 141 29.36 -1.32 -12.83
C GLY A 141 29.56 -2.49 -13.80
N GLN A 142 30.00 -3.66 -13.32
CA GLN A 142 30.08 -4.86 -14.14
C GLN A 142 28.69 -5.44 -14.36
N ASN A 143 28.35 -5.77 -15.61
CA ASN A 143 27.09 -6.47 -15.93
C ASN A 143 27.11 -7.89 -15.34
N ILE A 144 26.11 -8.21 -14.54
CA ILE A 144 25.92 -9.54 -13.95
C ILE A 144 25.15 -10.43 -14.94
N VAL A 145 24.17 -9.85 -15.65
CA VAL A 145 23.31 -10.51 -16.65
C VAL A 145 23.20 -9.62 -17.87
N GLN A 146 23.19 -10.20 -19.07
CA GLN A 146 22.96 -9.47 -20.32
C GLN A 146 21.58 -9.80 -20.90
N ALA A 147 21.01 -8.84 -21.64
CA ALA A 147 19.72 -9.05 -22.31
C ALA A 147 19.81 -10.22 -23.32
N GLY A 148 18.93 -11.19 -23.18
CA GLY A 148 18.90 -12.40 -24.00
C GLY A 148 19.71 -13.59 -23.49
N GLU A 149 20.44 -13.45 -22.37
CA GLU A 149 21.17 -14.52 -21.70
C GLU A 149 20.28 -15.30 -20.73
N VAL A 150 20.46 -16.61 -20.63
CA VAL A 150 19.79 -17.44 -19.63
C VAL A 150 20.47 -17.24 -18.28
N VAL A 151 19.73 -16.77 -17.30
CA VAL A 151 20.24 -16.50 -15.95
C VAL A 151 20.64 -17.82 -15.26
N THR A 152 21.88 -17.91 -14.83
CA THR A 152 22.38 -19.07 -14.08
C THR A 152 22.01 -18.99 -12.60
N ALA A 153 22.03 -20.14 -11.89
CA ALA A 153 21.76 -20.18 -10.45
C ALA A 153 22.73 -19.31 -9.64
N GLN A 154 23.99 -19.20 -10.05
CA GLN A 154 25.00 -18.36 -9.39
C GLN A 154 24.71 -16.86 -9.61
N GLN A 155 24.31 -16.47 -10.82
CA GLN A 155 23.87 -15.09 -11.10
C GLN A 155 22.63 -14.72 -10.31
N LEU A 156 21.65 -15.67 -10.20
CA LEU A 156 20.43 -15.46 -9.39
C LEU A 156 20.78 -15.25 -7.91
N GLN A 157 21.69 -16.07 -7.35
CA GLN A 157 22.12 -15.96 -5.97
C GLN A 157 22.89 -14.65 -5.72
N LEU A 158 23.71 -14.23 -6.67
CA LEU A 158 24.43 -12.96 -6.61
C LEU A 158 23.46 -11.77 -6.68
N LEU A 159 22.49 -11.78 -7.60
CA LEU A 159 21.45 -10.76 -7.69
C LEU A 159 20.63 -10.68 -6.40
N SER A 160 20.31 -11.85 -5.80
CA SER A 160 19.62 -11.90 -4.50
C SER A 160 20.45 -11.27 -3.37
N SER A 161 21.74 -11.63 -3.28
CA SER A 161 22.63 -11.10 -2.24
C SER A 161 22.88 -9.59 -2.36
N LEU A 162 22.78 -9.04 -3.58
CA LEU A 162 22.88 -7.62 -3.86
C LEU A 162 21.55 -6.88 -3.72
N GLY A 163 20.45 -7.58 -3.39
CA GLY A 163 19.11 -6.99 -3.29
C GLY A 163 18.54 -6.51 -4.64
N LEU A 164 19.06 -7.05 -5.76
CA LEU A 164 18.64 -6.67 -7.12
C LEU A 164 17.53 -7.57 -7.69
N LEU A 165 17.14 -8.62 -6.98
CA LEU A 165 15.94 -9.38 -7.30
C LEU A 165 14.73 -8.68 -6.70
N ALA A 166 13.67 -8.56 -7.49
CA ALA A 166 12.37 -8.13 -6.96
C ALA A 166 11.91 -9.17 -5.92
N ASP A 167 12.01 -8.81 -4.66
CA ASP A 167 11.47 -9.64 -3.59
C ASP A 167 9.94 -9.61 -3.73
N THR A 168 9.33 -10.78 -3.95
CA THR A 168 7.87 -10.90 -4.03
C THR A 168 7.19 -10.81 -2.66
N GLN A 169 7.98 -10.75 -1.60
CA GLN A 169 7.45 -10.49 -0.26
C GLN A 169 7.17 -9.00 -0.09
N VAL A 170 5.93 -8.71 0.27
CA VAL A 170 5.51 -7.33 0.59
C VAL A 170 6.27 -6.86 1.82
N ASP A 171 7.15 -5.87 1.65
CA ASP A 171 7.87 -5.26 2.77
C ASP A 171 6.88 -4.53 3.68
N THR A 172 6.56 -5.14 4.82
CA THR A 172 5.64 -4.59 5.81
C THR A 172 6.16 -3.27 6.40
N GLY A 173 7.48 -3.09 6.53
CA GLY A 173 8.10 -1.84 6.96
C GLY A 173 7.87 -0.73 5.95
N MET A 174 8.05 -1.02 4.67
CA MET A 174 7.76 -0.09 3.57
C MET A 174 6.27 0.32 3.54
N LEU A 175 5.34 -0.64 3.70
CA LEU A 175 3.91 -0.32 3.77
C LEU A 175 3.56 0.55 4.97
N LEU A 176 4.12 0.26 6.14
CA LEU A 176 3.92 1.07 7.34
C LEU A 176 4.46 2.49 7.14
N GLY A 177 5.67 2.63 6.61
CA GLY A 177 6.28 3.92 6.30
C GLY A 177 5.43 4.74 5.32
N LEU A 178 4.93 4.09 4.25
CA LEU A 178 4.03 4.71 3.28
C LEU A 178 2.71 5.16 3.93
N ALA A 179 2.10 4.30 4.74
CA ALA A 179 0.86 4.62 5.45
C ALA A 179 1.04 5.81 6.40
N MET A 180 2.17 5.88 7.12
CA MET A 180 2.50 7.02 7.99
C MET A 180 2.69 8.31 7.18
N LEU A 181 3.38 8.25 6.04
CA LEU A 181 3.58 9.42 5.17
C LEU A 181 2.25 9.94 4.61
N VAL A 182 1.41 9.05 4.10
CA VAL A 182 0.07 9.39 3.59
C VAL A 182 -0.80 9.97 4.71
N ALA A 183 -0.79 9.36 5.91
CA ALA A 183 -1.52 9.89 7.06
C ALA A 183 -1.05 11.31 7.45
N LEU A 184 0.26 11.58 7.42
CA LEU A 184 0.81 12.90 7.67
C LEU A 184 0.36 13.93 6.62
N MET A 185 0.33 13.53 5.35
CA MET A 185 -0.19 14.37 4.25
C MET A 185 -1.66 14.73 4.45
N TYR A 186 -2.51 13.77 4.80
CA TYR A 186 -3.92 14.02 5.12
C TYR A 186 -4.07 14.90 6.37
N LEU A 187 -3.26 14.64 7.40
CA LEU A 187 -3.26 15.47 8.61
C LEU A 187 -2.92 16.93 8.28
N THR A 188 -2.03 17.19 7.34
CA THR A 188 -1.68 18.56 6.90
C THR A 188 -2.88 19.28 6.30
N ILE A 189 -3.69 18.63 5.46
CA ILE A 189 -4.94 19.22 4.93
C ILE A 189 -5.94 19.45 6.06
N LEU A 190 -6.14 18.49 6.95
CA LEU A 190 -7.08 18.61 8.07
C LEU A 190 -6.70 19.75 9.02
N LEU A 191 -5.42 19.89 9.36
CA LEU A 191 -4.93 20.99 10.19
C LEU A 191 -5.10 22.33 9.49
N TYR A 192 -4.84 22.40 8.18
CA TYR A 192 -5.10 23.62 7.41
C TYR A 192 -6.59 24.01 7.43
N LEU A 193 -7.49 23.05 7.17
CA LEU A 193 -8.94 23.29 7.18
C LEU A 193 -9.40 23.72 8.59
N TYR A 194 -8.91 23.04 9.61
CA TYR A 194 -9.25 23.36 11.01
C TYR A 194 -8.80 24.78 11.39
N GLN A 195 -7.61 25.20 11.00
CA GLN A 195 -7.05 26.49 11.40
C GLN A 195 -7.53 27.66 10.54
N PHE A 196 -7.65 27.47 9.21
CA PHE A 196 -7.82 28.57 8.26
C PHE A 196 -9.10 28.51 7.43
N ALA A 197 -9.86 27.40 7.49
CA ALA A 197 -11.02 27.20 6.62
C ALA A 197 -12.09 26.32 7.29
N ARG A 198 -12.44 26.64 8.55
CA ARG A 198 -13.42 25.89 9.34
C ARG A 198 -14.80 25.83 8.68
N ASP A 199 -15.19 26.87 7.97
CA ASP A 199 -16.42 26.93 7.17
C ASP A 199 -16.47 25.83 6.11
N LEU A 200 -15.35 25.54 5.46
CA LEU A 200 -15.25 24.42 4.50
C LEU A 200 -15.28 23.06 5.22
N LEU A 201 -14.64 22.96 6.36
CA LEU A 201 -14.63 21.72 7.17
C LEU A 201 -16.04 21.35 7.67
N GLN A 202 -16.87 22.35 7.98
CA GLN A 202 -18.25 22.16 8.42
C GLN A 202 -19.22 21.83 7.28
N SER A 203 -18.78 21.93 6.03
CA SER A 203 -19.59 21.62 4.85
C SER A 203 -19.22 20.26 4.28
N PRO A 204 -20.02 19.19 4.51
CA PRO A 204 -19.75 17.87 3.91
C PRO A 204 -19.61 17.90 2.38
N LYS A 205 -20.35 18.81 1.75
CA LYS A 205 -20.32 19.06 0.31
C LYS A 205 -18.94 19.50 -0.17
N MET A 206 -18.28 20.42 0.56
CA MET A 206 -16.96 20.94 0.20
C MET A 206 -15.85 19.92 0.46
N ILE A 207 -15.98 19.13 1.52
CA ILE A 207 -15.06 18.00 1.78
C ILE A 207 -15.20 16.96 0.67
N LEU A 208 -16.43 16.59 0.29
CA LEU A 208 -16.66 15.64 -0.79
C LEU A 208 -16.09 16.15 -2.13
N LEU A 209 -16.19 17.45 -2.41
CA LEU A 209 -15.56 18.07 -3.59
C LEU A 209 -14.03 17.87 -3.57
N LEU A 210 -13.36 18.19 -2.45
CA LEU A 210 -11.92 18.02 -2.32
C LEU A 210 -11.48 16.57 -2.54
N VAL A 211 -12.20 15.62 -1.92
CA VAL A 211 -11.94 14.19 -2.08
C VAL A 211 -12.17 13.75 -3.53
N THR A 212 -13.25 14.21 -4.16
CA THR A 212 -13.55 13.87 -5.57
C THR A 212 -12.46 14.38 -6.51
N VAL A 213 -12.01 15.63 -6.36
CA VAL A 213 -10.94 16.20 -7.17
C VAL A 213 -9.64 15.43 -6.98
N MET A 214 -9.31 15.08 -5.73
CA MET A 214 -8.10 14.29 -5.42
C MET A 214 -8.15 12.89 -6.04
N LEU A 215 -9.27 12.17 -5.86
CA LEU A 215 -9.42 10.83 -6.43
C LEU A 215 -9.37 10.85 -7.96
N LEU A 216 -9.97 11.86 -8.59
CA LEU A 216 -9.94 12.03 -10.03
C LEU A 216 -8.52 12.32 -10.54
N GLU A 217 -7.78 13.19 -9.86
CA GLU A 217 -6.38 13.47 -10.17
C GLU A 217 -5.51 12.22 -10.07
N MET A 218 -5.68 11.43 -8.99
CA MET A 218 -4.95 10.17 -8.81
C MET A 218 -5.34 9.12 -9.86
N ALA A 219 -6.62 8.98 -10.17
CA ALA A 219 -7.10 8.05 -11.19
C ALA A 219 -6.52 8.39 -12.58
N LEU A 220 -6.55 9.66 -12.97
CA LEU A 220 -5.93 10.14 -14.21
C LEU A 220 -4.42 9.93 -14.19
N GLY A 221 -3.77 10.18 -13.06
CA GLY A 221 -2.34 9.92 -12.86
C GLY A 221 -1.98 8.45 -13.08
N LEU A 222 -2.75 7.51 -12.54
CA LEU A 222 -2.56 6.07 -12.74
C LEU A 222 -2.71 5.63 -14.20
N VAL A 223 -3.60 6.27 -14.96
CA VAL A 223 -3.76 6.00 -16.38
C VAL A 223 -2.60 6.58 -17.19
N LEU A 224 -2.28 7.85 -16.97
CA LEU A 224 -1.29 8.57 -17.76
C LEU A 224 0.15 8.10 -17.49
N LYS A 225 0.44 7.61 -16.28
CA LYS A 225 1.76 7.03 -15.98
C LYS A 225 2.08 5.81 -16.84
N GLN A 226 1.09 5.13 -17.41
CA GLN A 226 1.32 4.00 -18.32
C GLN A 226 1.96 4.46 -19.65
N ILE A 227 1.79 5.73 -20.01
CA ILE A 227 2.43 6.34 -21.17
C ILE A 227 3.77 6.94 -20.77
N ASN A 228 3.75 7.83 -19.78
CA ASN A 228 4.94 8.43 -19.18
C ASN A 228 4.61 9.04 -17.81
N ILE A 229 5.48 8.82 -16.82
CA ILE A 229 5.27 9.29 -15.44
C ILE A 229 5.19 10.82 -15.32
N TYR A 230 5.82 11.56 -16.21
CA TYR A 230 5.82 13.02 -16.22
C TYR A 230 4.56 13.64 -16.88
N LEU A 231 3.68 12.81 -17.46
CA LEU A 231 2.36 13.23 -17.92
C LEU A 231 1.31 13.28 -16.80
N ILE A 232 1.62 12.84 -15.61
CA ILE A 232 0.71 12.92 -14.46
C ILE A 232 0.28 14.37 -14.27
N PRO A 233 -1.04 14.69 -14.27
CA PRO A 233 -1.54 16.06 -14.25
C PRO A 233 -1.52 16.65 -12.84
N VAL A 234 -0.35 16.78 -12.24
CA VAL A 234 -0.11 17.11 -10.82
C VAL A 234 -0.70 18.48 -10.42
N GLN A 235 -0.89 19.39 -11.36
CA GLN A 235 -1.42 20.73 -11.09
C GLN A 235 -2.93 20.85 -11.33
N MET A 236 -3.60 19.83 -11.88
CA MET A 236 -5.02 19.88 -12.23
C MET A 236 -5.90 20.16 -11.01
N GLY A 237 -5.72 19.39 -9.93
CA GLY A 237 -6.49 19.56 -8.71
C GLY A 237 -6.25 20.92 -8.07
N ALA A 238 -5.01 21.40 -8.08
CA ALA A 238 -4.67 22.72 -7.57
C ALA A 238 -5.39 23.86 -8.33
N ILE A 239 -5.47 23.78 -9.66
CA ILE A 239 -6.21 24.75 -10.47
C ILE A 239 -7.70 24.73 -10.11
N ILE A 240 -8.29 23.54 -10.04
CA ILE A 240 -9.72 23.36 -9.70
C ILE A 240 -10.01 23.93 -8.30
N VAL A 241 -9.22 23.55 -7.30
CA VAL A 241 -9.39 24.01 -5.91
C VAL A 241 -9.17 25.53 -5.79
N ALA A 242 -8.20 26.10 -6.54
CA ALA A 242 -7.96 27.54 -6.56
C ALA A 242 -9.14 28.32 -7.11
N MET A 243 -9.81 27.80 -8.14
CA MET A 243 -10.93 28.44 -8.83
C MET A 243 -12.27 28.24 -8.10
N LEU A 244 -12.51 27.05 -7.57
CA LEU A 244 -13.80 26.70 -6.96
C LEU A 244 -13.87 27.04 -5.46
N LEU A 245 -12.74 27.05 -4.77
CA LEU A 245 -12.69 27.23 -3.31
C LEU A 245 -11.78 28.42 -2.94
N ARG A 246 -10.55 28.13 -2.49
CA ARG A 246 -9.60 29.14 -2.01
C ARG A 246 -8.19 28.87 -2.54
N HIS A 247 -7.55 29.90 -3.08
CA HIS A 247 -6.19 29.78 -3.61
C HIS A 247 -5.14 29.35 -2.57
N ARG A 248 -5.30 29.75 -1.28
CA ARG A 248 -4.39 29.30 -0.21
C ARG A 248 -4.56 27.80 0.09
N LEU A 249 -5.80 27.31 0.07
CA LEU A 249 -6.08 25.87 0.22
C LEU A 249 -5.50 25.07 -0.95
N ALA A 250 -5.58 25.63 -2.16
CA ALA A 250 -5.05 25.00 -3.37
C ALA A 250 -3.54 24.72 -3.28
N LEU A 251 -2.74 25.60 -2.64
CA LEU A 251 -1.32 25.35 -2.42
C LEU A 251 -1.08 24.13 -1.51
N THR A 252 -1.79 24.09 -0.38
CA THR A 252 -1.69 22.94 0.54
C THR A 252 -2.17 21.66 -0.12
N PHE A 253 -3.29 21.72 -0.84
CA PHE A 253 -3.84 20.61 -1.60
C PHE A 253 -2.82 20.09 -2.63
N ASN A 254 -2.21 20.97 -3.41
CA ASN A 254 -1.22 20.62 -4.41
C ASN A 254 0.05 19.96 -3.83
N ILE A 255 0.53 20.40 -2.66
CA ILE A 255 1.67 19.76 -2.00
C ILE A 255 1.33 18.32 -1.62
N VAL A 256 0.13 18.10 -1.10
CA VAL A 256 -0.33 16.77 -0.68
C VAL A 256 -0.56 15.87 -1.91
N THR A 257 -1.31 16.34 -2.91
CA THR A 257 -1.56 15.54 -4.11
C THR A 257 -0.29 15.30 -4.92
N GLY A 258 0.62 16.28 -4.96
CA GLY A 258 1.94 16.13 -5.55
C GLY A 258 2.81 15.09 -4.84
N GLY A 259 2.74 15.03 -3.50
CA GLY A 259 3.39 13.98 -2.71
C GLY A 259 2.83 12.58 -3.03
N ILE A 260 1.51 12.45 -3.09
CA ILE A 260 0.85 11.19 -3.47
C ILE A 260 1.19 10.81 -4.93
N ALA A 261 1.17 11.77 -5.85
CA ALA A 261 1.57 11.56 -7.24
C ALA A 261 3.03 11.11 -7.36
N GLY A 262 3.92 11.68 -6.54
CA GLY A 262 5.30 11.24 -6.41
C GLY A 262 5.41 9.76 -6.01
N VAL A 263 4.64 9.33 -5.02
CA VAL A 263 4.57 7.92 -4.63
C VAL A 263 3.98 7.05 -5.74
N ILE A 264 2.91 7.49 -6.41
CA ILE A 264 2.30 6.76 -7.54
C ILE A 264 3.29 6.60 -8.71
N SER A 265 4.21 7.54 -8.90
CA SER A 265 5.21 7.51 -9.97
C SER A 265 6.27 6.43 -9.77
N THR A 266 6.46 5.96 -8.54
CA THR A 266 7.47 4.94 -8.23
C THR A 266 7.08 3.60 -8.82
N GLY A 267 8.09 2.86 -9.28
CA GLY A 267 7.95 1.49 -9.79
C GLY A 267 8.49 0.47 -8.79
N SER A 268 9.07 -0.62 -9.31
CA SER A 268 9.74 -1.67 -8.56
C SER A 268 11.05 -1.23 -7.88
N ASP A 269 11.58 -0.05 -8.24
CA ASP A 269 12.93 0.39 -7.85
C ASP A 269 12.99 1.05 -6.45
N GLY A 270 11.90 0.97 -5.69
CA GLY A 270 11.77 1.59 -4.36
C GLY A 270 11.04 2.93 -4.38
N ILE A 271 10.71 3.46 -3.19
CA ILE A 271 9.89 4.69 -3.06
C ILE A 271 10.72 5.95 -3.32
N LEU A 272 11.98 5.99 -2.89
CA LEU A 272 12.84 7.18 -3.03
C LEU A 272 13.61 7.14 -4.35
N THR A 273 12.93 7.45 -5.45
CA THR A 273 13.51 7.52 -6.80
C THR A 273 13.77 8.96 -7.23
N SER A 274 14.65 9.15 -8.23
CA SER A 274 14.87 10.45 -8.86
C SER A 274 13.59 11.00 -9.51
N SER A 275 12.72 10.13 -10.03
CA SER A 275 11.42 10.50 -10.60
C SER A 275 10.45 11.06 -9.56
N MET A 276 10.38 10.45 -8.36
CA MET A 276 9.60 10.99 -7.24
C MET A 276 10.04 12.41 -6.89
N PHE A 277 11.36 12.62 -6.76
CA PHE A 277 11.91 13.94 -6.48
C PHE A 277 11.54 14.98 -7.55
N GLN A 278 11.62 14.60 -8.84
CA GLN A 278 11.26 15.50 -9.95
C GLN A 278 9.76 15.84 -9.92
N ILE A 279 8.88 14.89 -9.65
CA ILE A 279 7.43 15.15 -9.53
C ILE A 279 7.12 16.05 -8.33
N LEU A 280 7.81 15.88 -7.20
CA LEU A 280 7.69 16.80 -6.07
C LEU A 280 8.11 18.22 -6.43
N LEU A 281 9.19 18.40 -7.18
CA LEU A 281 9.62 19.72 -7.67
C LEU A 281 8.60 20.30 -8.67
N MET A 282 8.04 19.49 -9.57
CA MET A 282 6.96 19.90 -10.47
C MET A 282 5.72 20.36 -9.68
N ALA A 283 5.34 19.64 -8.63
CA ALA A 283 4.25 20.04 -7.75
C ALA A 283 4.58 21.36 -7.03
N LEU A 284 5.79 21.51 -6.53
CA LEU A 284 6.19 22.70 -5.79
C LEU A 284 6.19 23.95 -6.70
N PHE A 285 6.95 23.94 -7.78
CA PHE A 285 7.13 25.12 -8.65
C PHE A 285 5.99 25.28 -9.65
N GLY A 286 5.62 24.20 -10.35
CA GLY A 286 4.50 24.21 -11.30
C GLY A 286 3.16 24.44 -10.61
N GLY A 287 2.95 23.84 -9.43
CA GLY A 287 1.75 24.07 -8.63
C GLY A 287 1.65 25.47 -8.07
N ALA A 288 2.75 26.06 -7.60
CA ALA A 288 2.77 27.44 -7.17
C ALA A 288 2.42 28.39 -8.34
N ALA A 289 3.00 28.16 -9.54
CA ALA A 289 2.67 28.90 -10.74
C ALA A 289 1.18 28.74 -11.12
N ALA A 290 0.66 27.49 -11.07
CA ALA A 290 -0.72 27.16 -11.37
C ALA A 290 -1.69 27.93 -10.46
N VAL A 291 -1.47 27.91 -9.15
CA VAL A 291 -2.32 28.60 -8.18
C VAL A 291 -2.23 30.12 -8.33
N TYR A 292 -1.01 30.65 -8.51
CA TYR A 292 -0.80 32.09 -8.66
C TYR A 292 -1.49 32.65 -9.93
N LEU A 293 -1.36 31.97 -11.07
CA LEU A 293 -1.95 32.39 -12.33
C LEU A 293 -3.47 32.20 -12.34
N SER A 294 -3.97 31.11 -11.75
CA SER A 294 -5.41 30.84 -11.65
C SER A 294 -6.14 31.85 -10.74
N ARG A 295 -5.46 32.42 -9.74
CA ARG A 295 -6.05 33.39 -8.80
C ARG A 295 -6.68 34.60 -9.51
N ARG A 296 -6.12 35.05 -10.65
CA ARG A 296 -6.56 36.21 -11.40
C ARG A 296 -7.43 35.86 -12.62
N ALA A 297 -7.69 34.58 -12.82
CA ALA A 297 -8.42 34.11 -13.98
C ALA A 297 -9.93 34.36 -13.82
N THR A 298 -10.43 35.41 -14.46
CA THR A 298 -11.87 35.69 -14.53
C THR A 298 -12.56 34.93 -15.67
N ARG A 299 -11.79 34.39 -16.62
CA ARG A 299 -12.30 33.66 -17.78
C ARG A 299 -11.56 32.33 -17.92
N ARG A 300 -12.26 31.27 -18.33
CA ARG A 300 -11.69 29.94 -18.55
C ARG A 300 -10.52 29.95 -19.55
N SER A 301 -10.55 30.80 -20.56
CA SER A 301 -9.45 30.98 -21.54
C SER A 301 -8.12 31.41 -20.87
N VAL A 302 -8.17 32.21 -19.80
CA VAL A 302 -6.97 32.66 -19.09
C VAL A 302 -6.25 31.46 -18.44
N ILE A 303 -6.99 30.42 -17.98
CA ILE A 303 -6.41 29.22 -17.42
C ILE A 303 -5.65 28.42 -18.48
N LEU A 304 -6.14 28.39 -19.73
CA LEU A 304 -5.42 27.73 -20.82
C LEU A 304 -4.08 28.44 -21.11
N TYR A 305 -4.04 29.78 -21.10
CA TYR A 305 -2.78 30.52 -21.21
C TYR A 305 -1.86 30.26 -19.99
N ALA A 306 -2.42 30.17 -18.80
CA ALA A 306 -1.65 29.76 -17.63
C ALA A 306 -1.05 28.35 -17.80
N GLY A 307 -1.72 27.45 -18.53
CA GLY A 307 -1.22 26.13 -18.86
C GLY A 307 0.12 26.15 -19.60
N PHE A 308 0.33 27.09 -20.51
CA PHE A 308 1.64 27.26 -21.18
C PHE A 308 2.73 27.74 -20.24
N ALA A 309 2.39 28.63 -19.31
CA ALA A 309 3.35 29.04 -18.28
C ALA A 309 3.71 27.92 -17.32
N ILE A 310 2.70 27.13 -16.90
CA ILE A 310 2.91 25.93 -16.08
C ILE A 310 3.78 24.92 -16.82
N ALA A 311 3.52 24.68 -18.11
CA ALA A 311 4.32 23.81 -18.96
C ALA A 311 5.79 24.27 -19.03
N ALA A 312 6.04 25.57 -19.18
CA ALA A 312 7.39 26.13 -19.19
C ALA A 312 8.09 25.94 -17.84
N VAL A 313 7.40 26.18 -16.72
CA VAL A 313 7.95 25.94 -15.36
C VAL A 313 8.27 24.48 -15.16
N ASN A 314 7.36 23.57 -15.51
CA ASN A 314 7.58 22.13 -15.41
C ASN A 314 8.77 21.69 -16.27
N PHE A 315 8.85 22.17 -17.52
CA PHE A 315 9.98 21.90 -18.42
C PHE A 315 11.32 22.27 -17.76
N VAL A 316 11.44 23.52 -17.32
CA VAL A 316 12.69 24.03 -16.71
C VAL A 316 13.02 23.24 -15.45
N THR A 317 12.05 22.99 -14.61
CA THR A 317 12.22 22.26 -13.34
C THR A 317 12.71 20.83 -13.59
N THR A 318 12.03 20.10 -14.49
CA THR A 318 12.36 18.70 -14.80
C THR A 318 13.67 18.59 -15.56
N PHE A 319 13.96 19.49 -16.49
CA PHE A 319 15.22 19.52 -17.20
C PHE A 319 16.39 19.79 -16.26
N ALA A 320 16.30 20.84 -15.42
CA ALA A 320 17.34 21.18 -14.46
C ALA A 320 17.59 20.05 -13.45
N SER A 321 16.53 19.48 -12.87
CA SER A 321 16.67 18.36 -11.94
C SER A 321 17.17 17.09 -12.63
N GLY A 322 16.78 16.83 -13.88
CA GLY A 322 17.28 15.75 -14.71
C GLY A 322 18.78 15.85 -14.95
N MET A 323 19.28 17.06 -15.25
CA MET A 323 20.71 17.32 -15.43
C MET A 323 21.52 17.12 -14.13
N LEU A 324 20.91 17.30 -12.96
CA LEU A 324 21.55 17.05 -11.66
C LEU A 324 21.60 15.55 -11.31
N THR A 325 20.66 14.76 -11.80
CA THR A 325 20.52 13.34 -11.45
C THR A 325 21.02 12.38 -12.52
N SER A 326 21.13 12.82 -13.78
CA SER A 326 21.54 12.01 -14.92
C SER A 326 22.69 12.65 -15.68
N THR A 327 23.62 11.83 -16.14
CA THR A 327 24.71 12.26 -17.04
C THR A 327 24.27 12.36 -18.51
N ASN A 328 23.04 11.90 -18.83
CA ASN A 328 22.54 11.89 -20.19
C ASN A 328 21.51 13.04 -20.40
N TRP A 329 21.93 14.08 -21.09
CA TRP A 329 21.13 15.26 -21.38
C TRP A 329 19.89 14.94 -22.25
N SER A 330 19.92 13.91 -23.10
CA SER A 330 18.79 13.54 -23.97
C SER A 330 17.63 12.96 -23.16
N SER A 331 17.90 12.16 -22.14
CA SER A 331 16.86 11.64 -21.26
C SER A 331 16.27 12.73 -20.36
N ALA A 332 17.08 13.69 -19.92
CA ALA A 332 16.58 14.86 -19.19
C ALA A 332 15.68 15.73 -20.07
N LEU A 333 16.03 15.92 -21.34
CA LEU A 333 15.20 16.66 -22.31
C LEU A 333 13.88 15.94 -22.59
N GLU A 334 13.91 14.64 -22.81
CA GLU A 334 12.72 13.83 -23.00
C GLU A 334 11.74 13.95 -21.82
N SER A 335 12.24 13.75 -20.60
CA SER A 335 11.46 13.92 -19.36
C SER A 335 10.87 15.33 -19.24
N ALA A 336 11.64 16.36 -19.60
CA ALA A 336 11.19 17.74 -19.56
C ALA A 336 10.08 18.03 -20.60
N VAL A 337 10.14 17.45 -21.78
CA VAL A 337 9.08 17.59 -22.80
C VAL A 337 7.79 16.94 -22.31
N TYR A 338 7.85 15.72 -21.75
CA TYR A 338 6.67 15.09 -21.16
C TYR A 338 6.11 15.88 -19.97
N SER A 339 6.96 16.45 -19.12
CA SER A 339 6.51 17.25 -17.98
C SER A 339 5.81 18.55 -18.41
N ALA A 340 6.29 19.19 -19.48
CA ALA A 340 5.61 20.33 -20.09
C ALA A 340 4.22 19.92 -20.62
N GLY A 341 4.15 18.75 -21.28
CA GLY A 341 2.88 18.15 -21.70
C GLY A 341 1.93 17.90 -20.52
N GLY A 342 2.42 17.37 -19.40
CA GLY A 342 1.66 17.19 -18.16
C GLY A 342 1.11 18.48 -17.57
N GLY A 343 1.90 19.57 -17.60
CA GLY A 343 1.49 20.91 -17.16
C GLY A 343 0.36 21.47 -18.01
N LEU A 344 0.50 21.40 -19.33
CA LEU A 344 -0.54 21.85 -20.27
C LEU A 344 -1.81 21.00 -20.13
N LEU A 345 -1.66 19.70 -20.04
CA LEU A 345 -2.76 18.74 -19.84
C LEU A 345 -3.51 19.02 -18.54
N SER A 346 -2.80 19.37 -17.45
CA SER A 346 -3.40 19.77 -16.18
C SER A 346 -4.36 20.93 -16.34
N ALA A 347 -3.97 21.97 -17.10
CA ALA A 347 -4.83 23.13 -17.35
C ALA A 347 -6.03 22.79 -18.24
N VAL A 348 -5.84 21.99 -19.28
CA VAL A 348 -6.93 21.55 -20.19
C VAL A 348 -7.95 20.70 -19.42
N LEU A 349 -7.48 19.72 -18.64
CA LEU A 349 -8.34 18.87 -17.82
C LEU A 349 -9.08 19.69 -16.75
N ALA A 350 -8.40 20.62 -16.09
CA ALA A 350 -9.04 21.49 -15.09
C ALA A 350 -10.19 22.31 -15.72
N VAL A 351 -9.97 22.93 -16.87
CA VAL A 351 -11.01 23.71 -17.59
C VAL A 351 -12.17 22.81 -18.02
N GLY A 352 -11.88 21.60 -18.52
CA GLY A 352 -12.92 20.65 -18.94
C GLY A 352 -13.76 20.09 -17.80
N LEU A 353 -13.12 19.83 -16.65
CA LEU A 353 -13.78 19.22 -15.47
C LEU A 353 -14.50 20.26 -14.60
N MET A 354 -14.10 21.54 -14.66
CA MET A 354 -14.67 22.60 -13.82
C MET A 354 -16.19 22.72 -13.95
N PRO A 355 -16.83 22.76 -15.14
CA PRO A 355 -18.29 22.81 -15.26
C PRO A 355 -18.98 21.60 -14.66
N LEU A 356 -18.37 20.42 -14.74
CA LEU A 356 -18.91 19.21 -14.15
C LEU A 356 -18.93 19.31 -12.62
N MET A 357 -17.84 19.85 -12.03
CA MET A 357 -17.75 20.10 -10.59
C MET A 357 -18.74 21.18 -10.13
N GLU A 358 -18.81 22.30 -10.89
CA GLU A 358 -19.78 23.38 -10.61
C GLU A 358 -21.22 22.86 -10.57
N ASN A 359 -21.61 22.05 -11.55
CA ASN A 359 -22.95 21.45 -11.62
C ASN A 359 -23.19 20.39 -10.55
N ALA A 360 -22.27 19.44 -10.39
CA ALA A 360 -22.42 18.31 -9.44
C ALA A 360 -22.52 18.81 -7.99
N PHE A 361 -21.78 19.85 -7.69
CA PHE A 361 -21.74 20.44 -6.36
C PHE A 361 -22.55 21.74 -6.22
N ASN A 362 -23.33 22.15 -7.21
CA ASN A 362 -24.12 23.40 -7.24
C ASN A 362 -23.30 24.57 -6.67
N LEU A 363 -22.14 24.85 -7.25
CA LEU A 363 -21.24 25.91 -6.81
C LEU A 363 -21.53 27.21 -7.54
N VAL A 364 -21.56 28.32 -6.81
CA VAL A 364 -21.74 29.66 -7.39
C VAL A 364 -20.37 30.30 -7.57
N THR A 365 -19.77 30.03 -8.72
CA THR A 365 -18.48 30.62 -9.09
C THR A 365 -18.69 31.95 -9.83
N PRO A 366 -17.66 32.81 -9.91
CA PRO A 366 -17.73 34.01 -10.77
C PRO A 366 -18.09 33.71 -12.22
N GLN A 367 -17.66 32.55 -12.75
CA GLN A 367 -17.98 32.12 -14.11
C GLN A 367 -19.45 31.79 -14.27
N VAL A 368 -20.05 31.06 -13.33
CA VAL A 368 -21.49 30.77 -13.30
C VAL A 368 -22.30 32.06 -13.20
N LEU A 369 -21.87 33.00 -12.37
CA LEU A 369 -22.53 34.29 -12.23
C LEU A 369 -22.43 35.11 -13.54
N LEU A 370 -21.28 35.15 -14.22
CA LEU A 370 -21.12 35.80 -15.49
C LEU A 370 -22.01 35.17 -16.58
N GLU A 371 -22.09 33.84 -16.62
CA GLU A 371 -23.01 33.13 -17.52
C GLU A 371 -24.47 33.48 -17.24
N LEU A 372 -24.88 33.55 -15.97
CA LEU A 372 -26.23 33.96 -15.57
C LEU A 372 -26.53 35.44 -15.89
N SER A 373 -25.50 36.30 -15.98
CA SER A 373 -25.67 37.70 -16.30
C SER A 373 -25.84 37.99 -17.81
N MET A 374 -25.66 36.95 -18.64
CA MET A 374 -25.77 37.13 -20.10
C MET A 374 -27.22 37.39 -20.54
N PRO A 375 -27.49 38.39 -21.41
CA PRO A 375 -28.86 38.75 -21.85
C PRO A 375 -29.58 37.61 -22.60
N ASN A 376 -28.86 36.63 -23.10
CA ASN A 376 -29.42 35.47 -23.79
C ASN A 376 -29.92 34.36 -22.86
N GLN A 377 -29.79 34.52 -21.54
CA GLN A 377 -30.33 33.58 -20.55
C GLN A 377 -31.86 33.48 -20.68
N PRO A 378 -32.43 32.28 -20.65
CA PRO A 378 -33.85 32.06 -20.93
C PRO A 378 -34.79 32.91 -20.07
N LEU A 379 -34.49 33.02 -18.74
CA LEU A 379 -35.32 33.82 -17.83
C LEU A 379 -35.16 35.34 -18.06
N LEU A 380 -33.96 35.81 -18.36
CA LEU A 380 -33.75 37.24 -18.67
C LEU A 380 -34.42 37.62 -20.01
N ARG A 381 -34.40 36.73 -20.99
CA ARG A 381 -35.18 36.91 -22.22
C ARG A 381 -36.68 36.91 -21.95
N LEU A 382 -37.17 36.01 -21.11
CA LEU A 382 -38.58 35.98 -20.69
C LEU A 382 -38.96 37.32 -20.01
N LEU A 383 -38.11 37.81 -19.08
CA LEU A 383 -38.32 39.07 -18.41
C LEU A 383 -38.35 40.24 -19.41
N GLN A 384 -37.45 40.26 -20.39
CA GLN A 384 -37.36 41.29 -21.41
C GLN A 384 -38.58 41.33 -22.33
N THR A 385 -39.16 40.14 -22.66
CA THR A 385 -40.30 40.06 -23.59
C THR A 385 -41.63 40.27 -22.91
N GLU A 386 -41.85 39.66 -21.72
CA GLU A 386 -43.10 39.69 -21.02
C GLU A 386 -43.27 40.90 -20.08
N ALA A 387 -42.20 41.39 -19.50
CA ALA A 387 -42.17 42.49 -18.53
C ALA A 387 -41.03 43.47 -18.77
N PRO A 388 -41.02 44.20 -19.89
CA PRO A 388 -39.90 45.06 -20.31
C PRO A 388 -39.60 46.20 -19.33
N GLY A 389 -40.62 46.77 -18.65
CA GLY A 389 -40.44 47.75 -17.59
C GLY A 389 -39.68 47.17 -16.38
N THR A 390 -40.08 45.99 -15.93
CA THR A 390 -39.39 45.29 -14.87
C THR A 390 -37.96 44.88 -15.26
N HIS A 391 -37.74 44.48 -16.51
CA HIS A 391 -36.39 44.22 -17.01
C HIS A 391 -35.50 45.46 -16.92
N HIS A 392 -36.00 46.64 -17.38
CA HIS A 392 -35.25 47.89 -17.26
C HIS A 392 -34.96 48.28 -15.80
N HIS A 393 -35.97 48.15 -14.92
CA HIS A 393 -35.84 48.36 -13.50
C HIS A 393 -34.72 47.46 -12.91
N SER A 394 -34.76 46.18 -13.22
CA SER A 394 -33.75 45.21 -12.74
C SER A 394 -32.32 45.54 -13.19
N LEU A 395 -32.13 46.08 -14.41
CA LEU A 395 -30.83 46.54 -14.90
C LEU A 395 -30.29 47.75 -14.08
N VAL A 396 -31.17 48.72 -13.77
CA VAL A 396 -30.78 49.88 -12.96
C VAL A 396 -30.44 49.49 -11.55
N VAL A 397 -31.30 48.67 -10.91
CA VAL A 397 -31.08 48.16 -9.56
C VAL A 397 -29.77 47.32 -9.48
N ALA A 398 -29.50 46.52 -10.49
CA ALA A 398 -28.27 45.71 -10.55
C ALA A 398 -27.00 46.57 -10.57
N ASN A 399 -26.99 47.66 -11.34
CA ASN A 399 -25.85 48.57 -11.37
C ASN A 399 -25.63 49.29 -10.04
N LEU A 400 -26.70 49.68 -9.36
CA LEU A 400 -26.64 50.31 -8.03
C LEU A 400 -26.19 49.31 -6.94
N ALA A 401 -26.76 48.12 -6.96
CA ALA A 401 -26.43 47.05 -6.03
C ALA A 401 -24.97 46.59 -6.15
N GLU A 402 -24.48 46.43 -7.39
CA GLU A 402 -23.08 46.12 -7.67
C GLU A 402 -22.13 47.18 -7.10
N ALA A 403 -22.40 48.46 -7.40
CA ALA A 403 -21.57 49.56 -6.90
C ALA A 403 -21.58 49.68 -5.37
N ALA A 404 -22.75 49.49 -4.75
CA ALA A 404 -22.86 49.46 -3.28
C ALA A 404 -22.11 48.27 -2.68
N ALA A 405 -22.29 47.08 -3.22
CA ALA A 405 -21.61 45.87 -2.74
C ALA A 405 -20.09 45.99 -2.82
N ASP A 406 -19.57 46.54 -3.92
CA ASP A 406 -18.13 46.78 -4.10
C ASP A 406 -17.58 47.74 -3.01
N ARG A 407 -18.32 48.77 -2.66
CA ARG A 407 -17.91 49.74 -1.63
C ARG A 407 -17.85 49.15 -0.21
N VAL A 408 -18.69 48.20 0.08
CA VAL A 408 -18.70 47.54 1.43
C VAL A 408 -17.88 46.25 1.42
N GLY A 409 -17.23 45.89 0.31
CA GLY A 409 -16.42 44.66 0.19
C GLY A 409 -17.26 43.38 0.14
N ALA A 410 -18.55 43.48 -0.26
CA ALA A 410 -19.42 42.32 -0.48
C ALA A 410 -19.21 41.73 -1.91
N ASN A 411 -19.91 40.61 -2.20
CA ASN A 411 -19.82 40.03 -3.55
C ASN A 411 -20.65 40.85 -4.58
N ALA A 412 -19.99 41.81 -5.22
CA ALA A 412 -20.61 42.72 -6.14
C ALA A 412 -21.27 42.02 -7.35
N LEU A 413 -20.62 40.99 -7.90
CA LEU A 413 -21.15 40.23 -9.05
C LEU A 413 -22.39 39.41 -8.64
N LEU A 414 -22.42 38.83 -7.46
CA LEU A 414 -23.60 38.10 -6.95
C LEU A 414 -24.77 39.08 -6.74
N CYS A 415 -24.52 40.25 -6.14
CA CYS A 415 -25.54 41.30 -5.96
C CYS A 415 -26.12 41.75 -7.33
N ARG A 416 -25.27 41.97 -8.33
CA ARG A 416 -25.70 42.30 -9.68
C ARG A 416 -26.60 41.24 -10.31
N VAL A 417 -26.15 39.96 -10.25
CA VAL A 417 -26.92 38.85 -10.82
C VAL A 417 -28.21 38.63 -10.06
N GLY A 418 -28.19 38.67 -8.72
CA GLY A 418 -29.38 38.59 -7.91
C GLY A 418 -30.41 39.65 -8.25
N ALA A 419 -29.94 40.90 -8.45
CA ALA A 419 -30.80 42.01 -8.87
C ALA A 419 -31.39 41.84 -10.30
N TYR A 420 -30.72 41.15 -11.22
CA TYR A 420 -31.32 40.83 -12.53
C TYR A 420 -32.53 39.90 -12.40
N TYR A 421 -32.53 39.02 -11.41
CA TYR A 421 -33.56 37.98 -11.24
C TYR A 421 -34.57 38.26 -10.12
N HIS A 422 -34.36 39.28 -9.26
CA HIS A 422 -35.16 39.47 -8.04
C HIS A 422 -36.66 39.53 -8.33
N ASP A 423 -37.03 40.17 -9.45
CA ASP A 423 -38.40 40.43 -9.86
C ASP A 423 -38.92 39.54 -11.01
N ILE A 424 -38.25 38.41 -11.29
CA ILE A 424 -38.61 37.54 -12.41
C ILE A 424 -40.05 36.99 -12.34
N GLY A 425 -40.65 36.88 -11.15
CA GLY A 425 -42.00 36.43 -10.93
C GLY A 425 -43.07 37.41 -11.50
N LYS A 426 -42.73 38.68 -11.70
CA LYS A 426 -43.64 39.67 -12.31
C LYS A 426 -44.01 39.31 -13.75
N THR A 427 -43.20 38.48 -14.42
CA THR A 427 -43.56 37.94 -15.76
C THR A 427 -44.86 37.11 -15.80
N ARG A 428 -45.38 36.64 -14.66
CA ARG A 428 -46.66 35.92 -14.61
C ARG A 428 -47.86 36.84 -14.79
N ARG A 429 -47.78 38.09 -14.28
CA ARG A 429 -48.86 39.08 -14.30
C ARG A 429 -48.34 40.49 -14.51
N PRO A 430 -47.66 40.80 -15.67
CA PRO A 430 -46.90 42.02 -15.82
C PRO A 430 -47.76 43.29 -15.66
N ILE A 431 -48.98 43.29 -16.14
CA ILE A 431 -49.91 44.47 -16.11
C ILE A 431 -50.27 44.98 -14.72
N PHE A 432 -50.10 44.13 -13.69
CA PHE A 432 -50.34 44.51 -12.28
C PHE A 432 -49.13 45.28 -11.67
N PHE A 433 -48.03 45.43 -12.39
CA PHE A 433 -46.88 46.20 -11.93
C PHE A 433 -46.72 47.49 -12.76
N LYS A 434 -46.70 48.60 -12.05
CA LYS A 434 -46.79 49.95 -12.64
C LYS A 434 -45.76 50.21 -13.75
N GLU A 435 -44.54 49.69 -13.59
CA GLU A 435 -43.45 49.83 -14.56
C GLU A 435 -43.73 49.15 -15.92
N ASN A 436 -44.72 48.25 -15.98
CA ASN A 436 -45.12 47.56 -17.21
C ASN A 436 -46.48 48.09 -17.79
N GLN A 437 -47.13 49.05 -17.12
CA GLN A 437 -48.39 49.64 -17.58
C GLN A 437 -48.07 50.75 -18.60
N ILE A 438 -48.19 50.45 -19.89
CA ILE A 438 -47.97 51.44 -20.97
C ILE A 438 -49.37 51.90 -21.43
N ASP A 439 -49.75 53.14 -21.10
CA ASP A 439 -51.03 53.79 -21.49
C ASP A 439 -52.31 52.98 -21.17
N GLN A 440 -52.26 52.14 -20.14
CA GLN A 440 -53.42 51.38 -19.69
C GLN A 440 -53.86 51.84 -18.30
N PRO A 441 -55.18 51.77 -17.98
CA PRO A 441 -55.63 52.02 -16.62
C PRO A 441 -55.06 51.00 -15.64
N ASN A 442 -54.77 51.45 -14.43
CA ASN A 442 -54.21 50.62 -13.39
C ASN A 442 -55.23 49.54 -12.94
N PRO A 443 -54.96 48.23 -13.09
CA PRO A 443 -55.93 47.20 -12.69
C PRO A 443 -56.25 47.23 -11.18
N HIS A 444 -55.43 47.81 -10.37
CA HIS A 444 -55.64 47.92 -8.93
C HIS A 444 -56.68 48.92 -8.51
N ASP A 445 -57.02 49.93 -9.36
CA ASP A 445 -57.96 50.99 -9.04
C ASP A 445 -59.41 50.54 -8.78
N GLY A 446 -59.77 49.34 -9.24
CA GLY A 446 -61.09 48.77 -9.03
C GLY A 446 -61.11 47.46 -8.24
N MET A 447 -59.96 47.11 -7.59
CA MET A 447 -59.82 45.84 -6.86
C MET A 447 -59.83 46.03 -5.36
N ASP A 448 -60.25 45.02 -4.65
CA ASP A 448 -60.13 44.91 -3.21
C ASP A 448 -58.63 45.02 -2.79
N PRO A 449 -58.29 45.89 -1.82
CA PRO A 449 -56.95 46.07 -1.34
C PRO A 449 -56.24 44.76 -0.94
N GLN A 450 -56.95 43.82 -0.34
CA GLN A 450 -56.37 42.52 0.05
C GLN A 450 -56.03 41.69 -1.15
N VAL A 451 -56.82 41.71 -2.22
CA VAL A 451 -56.56 40.99 -3.47
C VAL A 451 -55.39 41.63 -4.21
N SER A 452 -55.31 42.96 -4.26
CA SER A 452 -54.21 43.70 -4.83
C SER A 452 -52.87 43.38 -4.11
N ALA A 453 -52.87 43.41 -2.78
CA ALA A 453 -51.70 43.08 -1.97
C ALA A 453 -51.27 41.62 -2.21
N ALA A 454 -52.24 40.68 -2.27
CA ALA A 454 -51.97 39.26 -2.55
C ALA A 454 -51.34 39.02 -3.96
N ILE A 455 -51.81 39.73 -4.99
CA ILE A 455 -51.24 39.70 -6.33
C ILE A 455 -49.80 40.22 -6.34
N LEU A 456 -49.55 41.38 -5.70
CA LEU A 456 -48.23 41.94 -5.63
C LEU A 456 -47.28 41.04 -4.83
N ALA A 457 -47.70 40.49 -3.68
CA ALA A 457 -46.87 39.59 -2.90
C ALA A 457 -46.54 38.25 -3.63
N ALA A 458 -47.46 37.81 -4.50
CA ALA A 458 -47.32 36.54 -5.22
C ALA A 458 -46.12 36.48 -6.14
N HIS A 459 -45.53 37.64 -6.60
CA HIS A 459 -44.41 37.62 -7.52
C HIS A 459 -43.16 36.96 -6.90
N VAL A 460 -42.94 37.08 -5.60
CA VAL A 460 -41.82 36.42 -4.91
C VAL A 460 -41.96 34.89 -5.02
N ARG A 461 -43.14 34.33 -4.71
CA ARG A 461 -43.43 32.91 -4.83
C ARG A 461 -43.33 32.44 -6.30
N ASP A 462 -43.92 33.20 -7.21
CA ASP A 462 -43.92 32.90 -8.66
C ASP A 462 -42.48 32.98 -9.22
N GLY A 463 -41.67 33.91 -8.72
CA GLY A 463 -40.25 34.04 -9.02
C GLY A 463 -39.44 32.83 -8.55
N LEU A 464 -39.66 32.35 -7.32
CA LEU A 464 -39.00 31.15 -6.81
C LEU A 464 -39.36 29.89 -7.62
N GLN A 465 -40.64 29.73 -8.00
CA GLN A 465 -41.07 28.63 -8.89
C GLN A 465 -40.34 28.66 -10.24
N LEU A 466 -40.17 29.85 -10.82
CA LEU A 466 -39.43 29.99 -12.05
C LEU A 466 -37.92 29.70 -11.85
N ALA A 467 -37.36 30.21 -10.76
CA ALA A 467 -35.98 29.94 -10.38
C ALA A 467 -35.70 28.45 -10.18
N ASP A 468 -36.65 27.70 -9.59
CA ASP A 468 -36.56 26.24 -9.44
C ASP A 468 -36.64 25.52 -10.78
N LYS A 469 -37.62 25.92 -11.63
CA LYS A 469 -37.80 25.34 -12.97
C LYS A 469 -36.54 25.49 -13.83
N TYR A 470 -35.89 26.65 -13.76
CA TYR A 470 -34.69 26.96 -14.52
C TYR A 470 -33.39 26.68 -13.77
N LYS A 471 -33.47 26.04 -12.59
CA LYS A 471 -32.34 25.59 -11.78
C LYS A 471 -31.36 26.70 -11.41
N LEU A 472 -31.88 27.89 -11.07
CA LEU A 472 -31.02 28.96 -10.57
C LEU A 472 -30.33 28.56 -9.27
N PRO A 473 -29.11 29.03 -9.01
CA PRO A 473 -28.39 28.80 -7.75
C PRO A 473 -29.17 29.29 -6.54
N ARG A 474 -28.89 28.68 -5.39
CA ARG A 474 -29.57 28.98 -4.13
C ARG A 474 -29.37 30.46 -3.75
N GLU A 475 -28.16 30.99 -3.89
CA GLU A 475 -27.79 32.35 -3.56
C GLU A 475 -28.61 33.38 -4.36
N VAL A 476 -28.94 33.09 -5.60
CA VAL A 476 -29.83 33.92 -6.43
C VAL A 476 -31.29 33.76 -5.98
N LYS A 477 -31.73 32.57 -5.64
CA LYS A 477 -33.08 32.30 -5.08
C LYS A 477 -33.28 33.01 -3.75
N ASP A 478 -32.27 33.03 -2.89
CA ASP A 478 -32.30 33.74 -1.60
C ASP A 478 -32.52 35.25 -1.82
N MET A 479 -31.92 35.83 -2.86
CA MET A 479 -32.20 37.25 -3.21
C MET A 479 -33.63 37.45 -3.72
N ILE A 480 -34.16 36.56 -4.54
CA ILE A 480 -35.58 36.57 -4.93
C ILE A 480 -36.50 36.49 -3.72
N ALA A 481 -36.19 35.64 -2.73
CA ALA A 481 -36.99 35.44 -1.55
C ALA A 481 -36.96 36.62 -0.59
N GLN A 482 -35.84 37.34 -0.50
CA GLN A 482 -35.55 38.27 0.60
C GLN A 482 -35.56 39.76 0.20
N HIS A 483 -35.70 40.11 -1.09
CA HIS A 483 -35.53 41.49 -1.57
C HIS A 483 -36.54 42.47 -0.99
N HIS A 484 -37.69 42.02 -0.52
CA HIS A 484 -38.67 42.89 0.16
C HIS A 484 -38.48 42.92 1.71
N GLY A 485 -37.65 42.04 2.29
CA GLY A 485 -37.50 41.90 3.70
C GLY A 485 -38.84 41.64 4.39
N ASP A 486 -39.06 42.28 5.54
CA ASP A 486 -40.30 42.22 6.34
C ASP A 486 -41.12 43.50 6.18
N SER A 487 -40.96 44.23 5.08
CA SER A 487 -41.62 45.52 4.88
C SER A 487 -43.13 45.35 4.67
N VAL A 488 -43.91 46.14 5.40
CA VAL A 488 -45.38 46.24 5.24
C VAL A 488 -45.71 47.02 3.98
N MET A 489 -46.66 46.56 3.19
CA MET A 489 -47.22 47.33 2.07
C MET A 489 -48.11 48.43 2.63
N ALA A 490 -47.51 49.56 3.01
CA ALA A 490 -48.16 50.62 3.76
C ALA A 490 -49.45 51.16 3.12
N TYR A 491 -49.46 51.25 1.78
CA TYR A 491 -50.61 51.72 1.02
C TYR A 491 -51.86 50.85 1.32
N PHE A 492 -51.74 49.55 1.15
CA PHE A 492 -52.89 48.62 1.40
C PHE A 492 -53.12 48.30 2.88
N TYR A 493 -52.23 48.70 3.76
CA TYR A 493 -52.39 48.57 5.20
C TYR A 493 -53.29 49.67 5.81
N TYR A 494 -53.24 50.85 5.21
CA TYR A 494 -53.96 52.02 5.68
C TYR A 494 -55.28 52.27 4.92
N GLU A 495 -55.54 51.63 3.79
CA GLU A 495 -56.83 51.59 3.13
C GLU A 495 -57.77 50.50 3.71
#